data_7d6aea8c94aa892585a1dbb9477fa2ad
#
_entry.id   7d6aea8c94aa892585a1dbb9477fa2ad
#
_cell.length_a   1.000
_cell.length_b   1.000
_cell.length_c   1.000
_cell.angle_alpha   90.00
_cell.angle_beta   90.00
_cell.angle_gamma   90.00
#
_symmetry.space_group_name_H-M   'P 1'
#
loop_
_entity.id
_entity.type
_entity.pdbx_description
1 polymer ?
#
loop_
_entity_poly.entity_id
_entity_poly.type
_entity_poly.pdbx_seq_one_letter_code
_entity_poly.pdbx_strand_id
1 'polypeptide(L)'
;MNKGSQYHIKWATLLILCISISNAVFARRDGVMNMEDHDQKRYYFGLSFGMNTSAFKIRPSAAFTMDDSIKSIQPGWGPGFHIGLMGSLRLSKFIDLRFVPKIAFAEKRLTATMRSNTEETNTIESIYTQLPLQLKFKSDRMQNFRFYGLMGGRFDYDLSSNARSRRSNELIRVKPIDISAEIGFGLEFYYPNFMIAPEIKISQGFLNTHFPDNTIYLSNMVDRMNTRMITFSIQIQG
;
A
#
# COMPACT_ATOMS: atom_id res chain seq x y z
N MET A 1 3.81 40.33 7.06
CA MET A 1 4.81 39.26 6.91
C MET A 1 4.26 38.22 5.92
N ASN A 2 4.95 38.05 4.81
CA ASN A 2 4.43 37.40 3.60
C ASN A 2 4.42 35.86 3.75
N LYS A 3 3.24 35.22 3.73
CA LYS A 3 3.07 33.75 3.84
C LYS A 3 3.90 32.96 2.83
N GLY A 4 4.18 33.53 1.65
CA GLY A 4 5.02 32.90 0.61
C GLY A 4 6.49 32.68 1.03
N SER A 5 7.08 33.58 1.80
CA SER A 5 8.47 33.48 2.26
C SER A 5 8.67 32.31 3.24
N GLN A 6 7.68 31.96 4.04
CA GLN A 6 7.78 30.85 5.00
C GLN A 6 7.76 29.46 4.31
N TYR A 7 7.07 29.32 3.18
CA TYR A 7 7.08 28.06 2.43
C TYR A 7 8.44 27.81 1.79
N HIS A 8 9.06 28.83 1.19
CA HIS A 8 10.39 28.69 0.59
C HIS A 8 11.47 28.33 1.63
N ILE A 9 11.38 28.88 2.84
CA ILE A 9 12.30 28.54 3.93
C ILE A 9 12.13 27.07 4.36
N LYS A 10 10.89 26.57 4.48
CA LYS A 10 10.62 25.18 4.84
C LYS A 10 11.13 24.18 3.78
N TRP A 11 10.97 24.50 2.50
CA TRP A 11 11.49 23.66 1.42
C TRP A 11 13.02 23.71 1.35
N ALA A 12 13.63 24.87 1.57
CA ALA A 12 15.07 25.00 1.63
C ALA A 12 15.69 24.22 2.81
N THR A 13 15.09 24.26 3.98
CA THR A 13 15.56 23.48 5.14
C THR A 13 15.40 21.98 4.92
N LEU A 14 14.32 21.53 4.28
CA LEU A 14 14.12 20.13 3.91
C LEU A 14 15.19 19.66 2.91
N LEU A 15 15.50 20.48 1.92
CA LEU A 15 16.51 20.21 0.89
C LEU A 15 17.92 20.16 1.51
N ILE A 16 18.26 21.05 2.41
CA ILE A 16 19.54 21.06 3.16
C ILE A 16 19.64 19.82 4.06
N LEU A 17 18.53 19.40 4.71
CA LEU A 17 18.50 18.20 5.53
C LEU A 17 18.72 16.93 4.66
N CYS A 18 18.11 16.84 3.47
CA CYS A 18 18.34 15.75 2.54
C CYS A 18 19.79 15.70 2.03
N ILE A 19 20.42 16.86 1.75
CA ILE A 19 21.81 16.96 1.32
C ILE A 19 22.79 16.60 2.44
N SER A 20 22.49 16.97 3.69
CA SER A 20 23.35 16.61 4.84
C SER A 20 23.28 15.12 5.17
N ILE A 21 22.14 14.45 4.95
CA ILE A 21 21.99 13.00 5.10
C ILE A 21 22.78 12.25 4.01
N SER A 22 22.83 12.78 2.78
CA SER A 22 23.60 12.14 1.71
C SER A 22 25.12 12.14 1.95
N ASN A 23 25.68 13.14 2.60
CA ASN A 23 27.11 13.17 2.94
C ASN A 23 27.50 12.16 4.05
N ALA A 24 26.59 11.84 4.96
CA ALA A 24 26.83 10.86 6.02
C ALA A 24 26.89 9.40 5.48
N VAL A 25 26.23 9.14 4.33
CA VAL A 25 26.23 7.80 3.70
C VAL A 25 27.52 7.50 2.94
N PHE A 26 28.26 8.53 2.52
CA PHE A 26 29.52 8.38 1.78
C PHE A 26 30.79 8.35 2.64
N ALA A 27 30.67 8.32 3.96
CA ALA A 27 31.81 8.06 4.83
C ALA A 27 32.33 6.64 4.54
N ARG A 28 33.34 6.58 3.67
CA ARG A 28 34.06 5.38 3.25
C ARG A 28 34.71 4.75 4.49
N ARG A 29 33.97 3.85 5.13
CA ARG A 29 34.58 2.84 5.98
C ARG A 29 35.04 1.75 5.03
N ASP A 30 36.31 1.36 5.09
CA ASP A 30 36.77 0.07 4.59
C ASP A 30 36.04 -1.01 5.40
N GLY A 31 34.79 -1.24 5.03
CA GLY A 31 33.82 -1.95 5.85
C GLY A 31 33.83 -3.42 5.46
N VAL A 32 34.02 -4.24 6.46
CA VAL A 32 33.71 -5.67 6.42
C VAL A 32 32.35 -5.85 5.77
N MET A 33 32.27 -6.71 4.76
CA MET A 33 31.02 -7.07 4.11
C MET A 33 30.19 -7.91 5.10
N ASN A 34 29.07 -7.36 5.56
CA ASN A 34 28.20 -8.04 6.51
C ASN A 34 27.38 -9.12 5.79
N MET A 35 27.08 -10.24 6.44
CA MET A 35 26.25 -11.33 5.90
C MET A 35 26.68 -11.80 4.50
N GLU A 36 27.95 -12.13 4.31
CA GLU A 36 28.49 -12.59 3.02
C GLU A 36 27.75 -13.84 2.51
N ASP A 37 27.42 -14.75 3.42
CA ASP A 37 26.71 -15.99 3.11
C ASP A 37 25.24 -15.77 2.69
N HIS A 38 24.66 -14.60 2.99
CA HIS A 38 23.28 -14.31 2.63
C HIS A 38 23.08 -14.36 1.11
N ASP A 39 24.07 -13.92 0.34
CA ASP A 39 24.00 -13.94 -1.12
C ASP A 39 24.15 -15.35 -1.72
N GLN A 40 24.51 -16.36 -0.91
CA GLN A 40 24.61 -17.77 -1.31
C GLN A 40 23.35 -18.57 -0.91
N LYS A 41 22.60 -18.11 0.09
CA LYS A 41 21.37 -18.78 0.55
C LYS A 41 20.35 -18.87 -0.59
N ARG A 42 19.80 -20.07 -0.82
CA ARG A 42 18.76 -20.30 -1.82
C ARG A 42 17.41 -19.79 -1.38
N TYR A 43 17.14 -19.83 -0.08
CA TYR A 43 15.89 -19.30 0.54
C TYR A 43 16.24 -18.58 1.82
N TYR A 44 15.44 -17.59 2.14
CA TYR A 44 15.56 -16.81 3.37
C TYR A 44 14.19 -16.33 3.81
N PHE A 45 14.07 -16.07 5.11
CA PHE A 45 12.82 -15.71 5.75
C PHE A 45 12.97 -14.37 6.47
N GLY A 46 11.83 -13.76 6.78
CA GLY A 46 11.80 -12.50 7.50
C GLY A 46 10.42 -12.12 7.98
N LEU A 47 10.38 -10.97 8.61
CA LEU A 47 9.16 -10.33 9.10
C LEU A 47 8.90 -9.08 8.27
N SER A 48 7.63 -8.78 8.06
CA SER A 48 7.16 -7.60 7.34
C SER A 48 6.26 -6.77 8.24
N PHE A 49 6.61 -5.52 8.42
CA PHE A 49 5.80 -4.53 9.14
C PHE A 49 5.63 -3.30 8.26
N GLY A 50 4.52 -2.59 8.41
CA GLY A 50 4.39 -1.34 7.69
C GLY A 50 3.08 -0.63 7.88
N MET A 51 3.05 0.55 7.31
CA MET A 51 1.86 1.38 7.20
C MET A 51 1.32 1.32 5.78
N ASN A 52 0.02 1.46 5.65
CA ASN A 52 -0.61 1.60 4.35
C ASN A 52 -1.61 2.75 4.36
N THR A 53 -1.89 3.26 3.20
CA THR A 53 -3.03 4.13 2.99
C THR A 53 -3.82 3.61 1.80
N SER A 54 -5.13 3.54 1.94
CA SER A 54 -6.00 2.94 0.95
C SER A 54 -7.19 3.82 0.61
N ALA A 55 -7.65 3.71 -0.64
CA ALA A 55 -8.81 4.40 -1.16
C ALA A 55 -9.53 3.54 -2.19
N PHE A 56 -10.78 3.85 -2.48
CA PHE A 56 -11.47 3.29 -3.64
C PHE A 56 -11.26 4.17 -4.87
N LYS A 57 -11.19 3.52 -6.02
CA LYS A 57 -11.42 4.15 -7.32
C LYS A 57 -12.84 3.84 -7.72
N ILE A 58 -13.70 4.84 -7.75
CA ILE A 58 -15.12 4.71 -8.03
C ILE A 58 -15.38 5.06 -9.50
N ARG A 59 -16.29 4.30 -10.11
CA ARG A 59 -16.93 4.64 -11.38
C ARG A 59 -18.41 4.85 -11.12
N PRO A 60 -18.94 6.06 -11.36
CA PRO A 60 -20.37 6.32 -11.21
C PRO A 60 -21.20 5.47 -12.17
N SER A 61 -22.43 5.16 -11.76
CA SER A 61 -23.42 4.49 -12.61
C SER A 61 -24.18 5.48 -13.50
N ALA A 62 -24.94 4.98 -14.46
CA ALA A 62 -25.84 5.80 -15.28
C ALA A 62 -26.91 6.50 -14.40
N ALA A 63 -27.36 5.85 -13.32
CA ALA A 63 -28.31 6.42 -12.40
C ALA A 63 -27.79 7.70 -11.73
N PHE A 64 -26.48 7.78 -11.43
CA PHE A 64 -25.84 8.98 -10.90
C PHE A 64 -26.00 10.21 -11.81
N THR A 65 -25.98 10.00 -13.12
CA THR A 65 -26.10 11.09 -14.11
C THR A 65 -27.54 11.59 -14.26
N MET A 66 -28.53 10.74 -13.91
CA MET A 66 -29.96 11.03 -14.02
C MET A 66 -30.55 11.57 -12.71
N ASP A 67 -29.84 11.40 -11.60
CA ASP A 67 -30.30 11.79 -10.27
C ASP A 67 -29.65 13.10 -9.84
N ASP A 68 -30.51 14.07 -9.57
CA ASP A 68 -30.10 15.43 -9.18
C ASP A 68 -29.86 15.59 -7.67
N SER A 69 -30.06 14.52 -6.88
CA SER A 69 -29.99 14.58 -5.42
C SER A 69 -28.58 14.54 -4.87
N ILE A 70 -27.64 13.89 -5.58
CA ILE A 70 -26.21 13.77 -5.21
C ILE A 70 -25.36 14.61 -6.14
N LYS A 71 -24.60 15.53 -5.54
CA LYS A 71 -23.69 16.41 -6.26
C LYS A 71 -22.34 15.72 -6.61
N SER A 72 -21.80 14.96 -5.67
CA SER A 72 -20.55 14.23 -5.88
C SER A 72 -20.37 13.08 -4.90
N ILE A 73 -19.62 12.03 -5.33
CA ILE A 73 -19.12 10.94 -4.49
C ILE A 73 -17.60 10.94 -4.61
N GLN A 74 -16.91 11.29 -3.53
CA GLN A 74 -15.45 11.42 -3.50
C GLN A 74 -14.82 10.34 -2.63
N PRO A 75 -13.89 9.53 -3.20
CA PRO A 75 -13.11 8.59 -2.41
C PRO A 75 -12.04 9.33 -1.63
N GLY A 76 -11.93 9.04 -0.33
CA GLY A 76 -10.90 9.53 0.56
C GLY A 76 -9.88 8.44 0.90
N TRP A 77 -8.66 8.86 1.17
CA TRP A 77 -7.60 7.98 1.66
C TRP A 77 -7.75 7.77 3.16
N GLY A 78 -7.68 6.52 3.60
CA GLY A 78 -7.66 6.15 5.01
C GLY A 78 -6.35 5.47 5.39
N PRO A 79 -5.89 5.65 6.64
CA PRO A 79 -4.68 5.01 7.15
C PRO A 79 -4.90 3.53 7.44
N GLY A 80 -3.79 2.82 7.59
CA GLY A 80 -3.78 1.42 7.99
C GLY A 80 -2.37 0.95 8.31
N PHE A 81 -2.27 -0.30 8.76
CA PHE A 81 -0.99 -0.95 9.04
C PHE A 81 -1.07 -2.43 8.69
N HIS A 82 0.07 -3.09 8.61
CA HIS A 82 0.11 -4.52 8.37
C HIS A 82 1.27 -5.17 9.12
N ILE A 83 1.09 -6.45 9.38
CA ILE A 83 2.12 -7.35 9.91
C ILE A 83 2.05 -8.66 9.14
N GLY A 84 3.21 -9.23 8.82
CA GLY A 84 3.27 -10.48 8.08
C GLY A 84 4.62 -11.16 8.16
N LEU A 85 4.64 -12.33 7.55
CA LEU A 85 5.83 -13.14 7.35
C LEU A 85 6.33 -12.95 5.92
N MET A 86 7.59 -13.20 5.70
CA MET A 86 8.17 -13.16 4.36
C MET A 86 8.99 -14.41 4.14
N GLY A 87 8.79 -15.05 3.00
CA GLY A 87 9.66 -16.08 2.46
C GLY A 87 10.13 -15.68 1.08
N SER A 88 11.42 -15.84 0.81
CA SER A 88 12.02 -15.55 -0.49
C SER A 88 12.81 -16.75 -0.98
N LEU A 89 12.64 -17.07 -2.25
CA LEU A 89 13.38 -18.09 -2.97
C LEU A 89 14.24 -17.42 -4.05
N ARG A 90 15.53 -17.62 -4.00
CA ARG A 90 16.46 -17.12 -5.01
C ARG A 90 16.34 -17.94 -6.29
N LEU A 91 15.94 -17.30 -7.37
CA LEU A 91 15.86 -17.89 -8.72
C LEU A 91 17.16 -17.66 -9.50
N SER A 92 17.78 -16.49 -9.31
CA SER A 92 18.99 -16.06 -9.99
C SER A 92 19.78 -15.09 -9.11
N LYS A 93 20.97 -14.71 -9.53
CA LYS A 93 21.78 -13.65 -8.88
C LYS A 93 20.97 -12.35 -8.69
N PHE A 94 20.14 -12.02 -9.66
CA PHE A 94 19.40 -10.75 -9.70
C PHE A 94 17.90 -10.87 -9.46
N ILE A 95 17.35 -12.08 -9.36
CA ILE A 95 15.90 -12.31 -9.29
C ILE A 95 15.59 -13.26 -8.14
N ASP A 96 14.69 -12.80 -7.25
CA ASP A 96 14.09 -13.63 -6.20
C ASP A 96 12.56 -13.70 -6.40
N LEU A 97 11.99 -14.87 -6.12
CA LEU A 97 10.56 -15.04 -5.95
C LEU A 97 10.23 -14.87 -4.47
N ARG A 98 9.33 -13.95 -4.16
CA ARG A 98 8.99 -13.59 -2.78
C ARG A 98 7.49 -13.76 -2.52
N PHE A 99 7.17 -14.40 -1.39
CA PHE A 99 5.83 -14.56 -0.88
C PHE A 99 5.74 -13.92 0.51
N VAL A 100 4.77 -13.02 0.72
CA VAL A 100 4.65 -12.22 1.95
C VAL A 100 3.24 -12.29 2.51
N PRO A 101 2.80 -13.45 3.05
CA PRO A 101 1.50 -13.53 3.71
C PRO A 101 1.44 -12.53 4.86
N LYS A 102 0.38 -11.71 4.88
CA LYS A 102 0.23 -10.65 5.88
C LYS A 102 -1.23 -10.39 6.22
N ILE A 103 -1.47 -9.91 7.43
CA ILE A 103 -2.73 -9.32 7.85
C ILE A 103 -2.57 -7.81 7.76
N ALA A 104 -3.50 -7.17 7.06
CA ALA A 104 -3.50 -5.73 6.86
C ALA A 104 -4.81 -5.13 7.35
N PHE A 105 -4.70 -4.14 8.19
CA PHE A 105 -5.80 -3.27 8.60
C PHE A 105 -5.80 -2.07 7.67
N ALA A 106 -6.95 -1.74 7.12
CA ALA A 106 -7.07 -0.66 6.16
C ALA A 106 -8.41 0.07 6.32
N GLU A 107 -8.33 1.37 6.40
CA GLU A 107 -9.48 2.26 6.39
C GLU A 107 -9.64 2.86 4.99
N LYS A 108 -10.87 3.03 4.55
CA LYS A 108 -11.22 3.72 3.31
C LYS A 108 -12.38 4.63 3.57
N ARG A 109 -12.33 5.83 3.01
CA ARG A 109 -13.37 6.85 3.22
C ARG A 109 -14.12 7.11 1.93
N LEU A 110 -15.42 7.34 2.07
CA LEU A 110 -16.31 7.77 1.00
C LEU A 110 -17.09 8.97 1.50
N THR A 111 -16.94 10.10 0.83
CA THR A 111 -17.70 11.30 1.13
C THR A 111 -18.71 11.54 0.01
N ALA A 112 -19.99 11.48 0.34
CA ALA A 112 -21.08 11.85 -0.54
C ALA A 112 -21.53 13.28 -0.20
N THR A 113 -21.51 14.18 -1.19
CA THR A 113 -22.04 15.54 -1.03
C THR A 113 -23.41 15.61 -1.68
N MET A 114 -24.44 15.85 -0.90
CA MET A 114 -25.80 16.05 -1.38
C MET A 114 -25.97 17.46 -1.98
N ARG A 115 -27.01 17.65 -2.79
CA ARG A 115 -27.29 18.97 -3.38
C ARG A 115 -27.67 20.03 -2.32
N SER A 116 -28.16 19.60 -1.16
CA SER A 116 -28.37 20.44 0.03
C SER A 116 -27.07 20.95 0.68
N ASN A 117 -25.89 20.65 0.10
CA ASN A 117 -24.57 20.88 0.69
C ASN A 117 -24.32 20.10 2.01
N THR A 118 -25.11 19.08 2.29
CA THR A 118 -24.85 18.16 3.40
C THR A 118 -23.81 17.14 2.95
N GLU A 119 -22.74 16.97 3.73
CA GLU A 119 -21.70 15.97 3.49
C GLU A 119 -21.91 14.77 4.42
N GLU A 120 -22.03 13.60 3.84
CA GLU A 120 -22.03 12.33 4.57
C GLU A 120 -20.73 11.59 4.27
N THR A 121 -19.92 11.39 5.31
CA THR A 121 -18.69 10.60 5.21
C THR A 121 -18.90 9.23 5.82
N ASN A 122 -18.70 8.19 5.01
CA ASN A 122 -18.69 6.81 5.45
C ASN A 122 -17.26 6.29 5.47
N THR A 123 -16.88 5.72 6.61
CA THR A 123 -15.58 5.05 6.81
C THR A 123 -15.81 3.55 6.78
N ILE A 124 -15.10 2.89 5.85
CA ILE A 124 -15.13 1.44 5.68
C ILE A 124 -13.82 0.88 6.22
N GLU A 125 -13.92 0.20 7.35
CA GLU A 125 -12.81 -0.53 7.95
C GLU A 125 -12.75 -1.94 7.39
N SER A 126 -11.57 -2.36 6.97
CA SER A 126 -11.33 -3.67 6.37
C SER A 126 -10.14 -4.35 7.03
N ILE A 127 -10.29 -5.63 7.30
CA ILE A 127 -9.21 -6.50 7.77
C ILE A 127 -8.92 -7.51 6.66
N TYR A 128 -7.79 -7.34 5.98
CA TYR A 128 -7.40 -8.18 4.86
C TYR A 128 -6.42 -9.26 5.27
N THR A 129 -6.67 -10.49 4.83
CA THR A 129 -5.61 -11.47 4.62
C THR A 129 -5.07 -11.23 3.22
N GLN A 130 -3.81 -10.84 3.11
CA GLN A 130 -3.15 -10.51 1.84
C GLN A 130 -2.08 -11.55 1.54
N LEU A 131 -2.11 -12.11 0.34
CA LEU A 131 -1.20 -13.13 -0.15
C LEU A 131 -0.48 -12.64 -1.41
N PRO A 132 0.51 -11.75 -1.31
CA PRO A 132 1.27 -11.27 -2.45
C PRO A 132 2.34 -12.28 -2.89
N LEU A 133 2.41 -12.52 -4.18
CA LEU A 133 3.49 -13.23 -4.85
C LEU A 133 4.23 -12.25 -5.75
N GLN A 134 5.52 -12.05 -5.51
CA GLN A 134 6.30 -10.96 -6.09
C GLN A 134 7.60 -11.48 -6.71
N LEU A 135 7.98 -10.93 -7.84
CA LEU A 135 9.34 -11.00 -8.37
C LEU A 135 10.11 -9.77 -7.89
N LYS A 136 11.25 -10.02 -7.26
CA LYS A 136 12.17 -9.01 -6.76
C LYS A 136 13.41 -8.99 -7.64
N PHE A 137 13.67 -7.84 -8.26
CA PHE A 137 14.81 -7.59 -9.14
C PHE A 137 15.85 -6.79 -8.38
N LYS A 138 17.00 -7.41 -8.13
CA LYS A 138 18.07 -6.86 -7.29
C LYS A 138 19.19 -6.27 -8.12
N SER A 139 19.76 -5.15 -7.68
CA SER A 139 21.04 -4.65 -8.19
C SER A 139 22.21 -5.50 -7.69
N ASP A 140 23.39 -5.26 -8.21
CA ASP A 140 24.63 -5.70 -7.54
C ASP A 140 24.72 -5.05 -6.16
N ARG A 141 25.34 -5.77 -5.23
CA ARG A 141 25.53 -5.31 -3.87
C ARG A 141 26.71 -4.33 -3.81
N MET A 142 26.48 -3.18 -3.21
CA MET A 142 27.47 -2.16 -2.95
C MET A 142 27.86 -2.21 -1.47
N GLN A 143 28.82 -3.06 -1.10
CA GLN A 143 29.20 -3.33 0.29
C GLN A 143 28.00 -3.81 1.14
N ASN A 144 27.48 -2.96 2.00
CA ASN A 144 26.36 -3.27 2.91
C ASN A 144 25.03 -2.64 2.47
N PHE A 145 24.92 -2.33 1.18
CA PHE A 145 23.76 -1.69 0.59
C PHE A 145 23.38 -2.33 -0.76
N ARG A 146 22.10 -2.42 -1.04
CA ARG A 146 21.55 -2.84 -2.33
C ARG A 146 20.19 -2.16 -2.55
N PHE A 147 19.89 -1.85 -3.78
CA PHE A 147 18.53 -1.44 -4.16
C PHE A 147 17.87 -2.53 -5.01
N TYR A 148 16.54 -2.53 -5.00
CA TYR A 148 15.75 -3.47 -5.78
C TYR A 148 14.39 -2.91 -6.17
N GLY A 149 13.90 -3.37 -7.32
CA GLY A 149 12.52 -3.21 -7.74
C GLY A 149 11.73 -4.49 -7.48
N LEU A 150 10.44 -4.38 -7.34
CA LEU A 150 9.55 -5.53 -7.22
C LEU A 150 8.26 -5.30 -7.99
N MET A 151 7.74 -6.40 -8.53
CA MET A 151 6.44 -6.44 -9.17
C MET A 151 5.76 -7.78 -8.90
N GLY A 152 4.44 -7.79 -8.82
CA GLY A 152 3.74 -9.05 -8.56
C GLY A 152 2.24 -8.91 -8.53
N GLY A 153 1.59 -10.03 -8.25
CA GLY A 153 0.17 -10.14 -7.99
C GLY A 153 -0.11 -10.35 -6.51
N ARG A 154 -1.25 -9.90 -6.05
CA ARG A 154 -1.71 -10.08 -4.68
C ARG A 154 -3.17 -10.52 -4.67
N PHE A 155 -3.44 -11.56 -3.91
CA PHE A 155 -4.78 -11.99 -3.57
C PHE A 155 -5.15 -11.40 -2.21
N ASP A 156 -6.30 -10.72 -2.14
CA ASP A 156 -6.82 -10.08 -0.94
C ASP A 156 -8.16 -10.72 -0.56
N TYR A 157 -8.26 -11.14 0.70
CA TYR A 157 -9.51 -11.60 1.29
C TYR A 157 -9.87 -10.72 2.48
N ASP A 158 -11.00 -10.02 2.40
CA ASP A 158 -11.51 -9.15 3.45
C ASP A 158 -12.31 -9.96 4.46
N LEU A 159 -11.75 -10.10 5.67
CA LEU A 159 -12.36 -10.84 6.78
C LEU A 159 -13.54 -10.07 7.40
N SER A 160 -13.56 -8.75 7.24
CA SER A 160 -14.60 -7.87 7.79
C SER A 160 -15.66 -7.47 6.74
N SER A 161 -15.64 -8.12 5.56
CA SER A 161 -16.56 -7.80 4.47
C SER A 161 -18.03 -7.86 4.89
N ASN A 162 -18.74 -6.80 4.59
CA ASN A 162 -20.16 -6.63 4.88
C ASN A 162 -21.10 -7.03 3.73
N ALA A 163 -20.61 -7.75 2.72
CA ALA A 163 -21.39 -8.12 1.53
C ALA A 163 -22.72 -8.81 1.85
N ARG A 164 -22.81 -9.50 3.00
CA ARG A 164 -24.01 -10.19 3.47
C ARG A 164 -24.62 -9.60 4.74
N SER A 165 -24.13 -8.44 5.19
CA SER A 165 -24.65 -7.76 6.38
C SER A 165 -26.08 -7.28 6.14
N ARG A 166 -26.94 -7.38 7.15
CA ARG A 166 -28.32 -6.84 7.14
C ARG A 166 -28.42 -5.54 7.96
N ARG A 167 -27.30 -4.90 8.30
CA ARG A 167 -27.33 -3.66 9.06
C ARG A 167 -27.79 -2.51 8.16
N SER A 168 -28.78 -1.76 8.60
CA SER A 168 -29.41 -0.68 7.85
C SER A 168 -28.58 0.61 7.72
N ASN A 169 -27.47 0.73 8.45
CA ASN A 169 -26.64 1.94 8.47
C ASN A 169 -25.45 1.89 7.51
N GLU A 170 -25.36 0.88 6.63
CA GLU A 170 -24.26 0.75 5.69
C GLU A 170 -24.63 1.42 4.36
N LEU A 171 -23.87 2.43 3.97
CA LEU A 171 -24.09 3.18 2.73
C LEU A 171 -23.65 2.42 1.47
N ILE A 172 -22.68 1.50 1.58
CA ILE A 172 -22.16 0.69 0.47
C ILE A 172 -21.69 -0.67 1.00
N ARG A 173 -21.94 -1.73 0.24
CA ARG A 173 -21.46 -3.09 0.54
C ARG A 173 -20.27 -3.46 -0.34
N VAL A 174 -19.30 -4.18 0.26
CA VAL A 174 -18.04 -4.54 -0.36
C VAL A 174 -17.90 -6.05 -0.40
N LYS A 175 -17.52 -6.60 -1.57
CA LYS A 175 -17.19 -8.02 -1.74
C LYS A 175 -15.91 -8.38 -1.00
N PRO A 176 -15.79 -9.63 -0.51
CA PRO A 176 -14.64 -10.05 0.29
C PRO A 176 -13.37 -10.30 -0.51
N ILE A 177 -13.44 -10.52 -1.81
CA ILE A 177 -12.30 -10.94 -2.63
C ILE A 177 -11.88 -9.83 -3.58
N ASP A 178 -10.59 -9.55 -3.63
CA ASP A 178 -9.96 -8.72 -4.64
C ASP A 178 -8.65 -9.36 -5.14
N ILE A 179 -8.28 -9.07 -6.38
CA ILE A 179 -7.00 -9.42 -6.98
C ILE A 179 -6.35 -8.12 -7.43
N SER A 180 -5.14 -7.90 -6.99
CA SER A 180 -4.40 -6.66 -7.23
C SER A 180 -3.08 -6.94 -7.93
N ALA A 181 -2.61 -6.03 -8.78
CA ALA A 181 -1.20 -5.96 -9.13
C ALA A 181 -0.51 -4.97 -8.19
N GLU A 182 0.75 -5.24 -7.91
CA GLU A 182 1.58 -4.33 -7.15
C GLU A 182 2.96 -4.17 -7.78
N ILE A 183 3.48 -2.96 -7.66
CA ILE A 183 4.83 -2.58 -8.07
C ILE A 183 5.46 -1.78 -6.94
N GLY A 184 6.75 -1.91 -6.76
CA GLY A 184 7.43 -1.20 -5.68
C GLY A 184 8.92 -1.12 -5.88
N PHE A 185 9.52 -0.39 -4.97
CA PHE A 185 10.94 -0.17 -4.87
C PHE A 185 11.39 -0.28 -3.42
N GLY A 186 12.59 -0.80 -3.18
CA GLY A 186 13.14 -0.94 -1.85
C GLY A 186 14.66 -0.89 -1.84
N LEU A 187 15.17 -0.76 -0.63
CA LEU A 187 16.59 -0.72 -0.32
C LEU A 187 16.90 -1.82 0.69
N GLU A 188 18.05 -2.42 0.59
CA GLU A 188 18.57 -3.40 1.57
C GLU A 188 19.76 -2.81 2.28
N PHE A 189 19.74 -2.85 3.59
CA PHE A 189 20.84 -2.47 4.48
C PHE A 189 21.27 -3.70 5.26
N TYR A 190 22.51 -4.14 5.04
CA TYR A 190 23.06 -5.34 5.67
C TYR A 190 23.80 -4.97 6.95
N TYR A 191 23.27 -5.45 8.07
CA TYR A 191 23.92 -5.41 9.38
C TYR A 191 24.63 -6.75 9.65
N PRO A 192 25.44 -6.88 10.70
CA PRO A 192 26.19 -8.12 10.95
C PRO A 192 25.32 -9.38 11.05
N ASN A 193 24.12 -9.29 11.67
CA ASN A 193 23.30 -10.44 11.96
C ASN A 193 21.90 -10.42 11.30
N PHE A 194 21.52 -9.31 10.69
CA PHE A 194 20.22 -9.14 10.06
C PHE A 194 20.28 -8.09 8.95
N MET A 195 19.28 -8.11 8.12
CA MET A 195 19.08 -7.12 7.06
C MET A 195 17.76 -6.38 7.28
N ILE A 196 17.80 -5.06 7.09
CA ILE A 196 16.58 -4.22 7.07
C ILE A 196 16.36 -3.75 5.64
N ALA A 197 15.13 -3.91 5.15
CA ALA A 197 14.77 -3.46 3.84
C ALA A 197 13.49 -2.60 3.86
N PRO A 198 13.62 -1.26 3.91
CA PRO A 198 12.50 -0.37 3.68
C PRO A 198 12.03 -0.45 2.22
N GLU A 199 10.71 -0.47 2.04
CA GLU A 199 10.04 -0.60 0.75
C GLU A 199 8.87 0.36 0.63
N ILE A 200 8.65 0.88 -0.57
CA ILE A 200 7.41 1.55 -0.94
C ILE A 200 6.74 0.76 -2.07
N LYS A 201 5.45 0.53 -1.96
CA LYS A 201 4.64 -0.24 -2.93
C LYS A 201 3.35 0.49 -3.26
N ILE A 202 2.97 0.41 -4.52
CA ILE A 202 1.67 0.87 -5.00
C ILE A 202 0.95 -0.36 -5.54
N SER A 203 -0.31 -0.54 -5.15
CA SER A 203 -1.15 -1.61 -5.63
C SER A 203 -2.48 -1.11 -6.16
N GLN A 204 -2.98 -1.80 -7.19
CA GLN A 204 -4.25 -1.53 -7.84
C GLN A 204 -5.05 -2.81 -7.97
N GLY A 205 -6.24 -2.84 -7.34
CA GLY A 205 -7.21 -3.92 -7.50
C GLY A 205 -7.90 -3.90 -8.86
N PHE A 206 -8.15 -5.08 -9.40
CA PHE A 206 -8.78 -5.25 -10.70
C PHE A 206 -10.24 -5.72 -10.60
N LEU A 207 -10.60 -6.41 -9.53
CA LEU A 207 -11.97 -6.88 -9.39
C LEU A 207 -12.91 -5.72 -9.01
N ASN A 208 -14.16 -5.84 -9.41
CA ASN A 208 -15.20 -4.95 -8.92
C ASN A 208 -15.61 -5.41 -7.51
N THR A 209 -15.14 -4.68 -6.51
CA THR A 209 -15.45 -4.96 -5.10
C THR A 209 -16.82 -4.43 -4.67
N HIS A 210 -17.52 -3.69 -5.53
CA HIS A 210 -18.87 -3.25 -5.25
C HIS A 210 -19.85 -4.45 -5.22
N PHE A 211 -20.67 -4.53 -4.16
CA PHE A 211 -21.78 -5.46 -4.07
C PHE A 211 -23.09 -4.66 -4.27
N PRO A 212 -23.78 -4.84 -5.43
CA PRO A 212 -25.00 -4.10 -5.70
C PRO A 212 -26.10 -4.44 -4.70
N ASP A 213 -26.73 -3.43 -4.13
CA ASP A 213 -27.87 -3.58 -3.27
C ASP A 213 -28.91 -2.49 -3.56
N ASN A 214 -30.01 -2.90 -4.15
CA ASN A 214 -31.09 -1.99 -4.56
C ASN A 214 -31.80 -1.30 -3.40
N THR A 215 -31.62 -1.78 -2.17
CA THR A 215 -32.17 -1.18 -0.96
C THR A 215 -31.34 0.01 -0.45
N ILE A 216 -30.10 0.12 -0.92
CA ILE A 216 -29.16 1.16 -0.52
C ILE A 216 -29.05 2.20 -1.64
N TYR A 217 -29.50 3.42 -1.38
CA TYR A 217 -29.55 4.49 -2.37
C TYR A 217 -28.18 4.79 -3.00
N LEU A 218 -27.12 4.93 -2.19
CA LEU A 218 -25.76 5.19 -2.67
C LEU A 218 -25.17 4.00 -3.46
N SER A 219 -25.60 2.78 -3.18
CA SER A 219 -25.15 1.59 -3.92
C SER A 219 -25.58 1.65 -5.39
N ASN A 220 -26.77 2.18 -5.68
CA ASN A 220 -27.26 2.31 -7.06
C ASN A 220 -26.53 3.37 -7.88
N MET A 221 -25.86 4.32 -7.21
CA MET A 221 -25.09 5.39 -7.84
C MET A 221 -23.66 4.98 -8.25
N VAL A 222 -23.21 3.78 -7.85
CA VAL A 222 -21.87 3.26 -8.10
C VAL A 222 -21.94 2.01 -8.98
N ASP A 223 -21.32 2.06 -10.16
CA ASP A 223 -21.21 0.93 -11.08
C ASP A 223 -20.03 0.02 -10.71
N ARG A 224 -18.86 0.62 -10.45
CA ARG A 224 -17.63 -0.11 -10.17
C ARG A 224 -16.80 0.54 -9.10
N MET A 225 -16.21 -0.30 -8.27
CA MET A 225 -15.33 0.10 -7.19
C MET A 225 -14.08 -0.79 -7.16
N ASN A 226 -12.92 -0.18 -7.33
CA ASN A 226 -11.63 -0.88 -7.28
C ASN A 226 -10.80 -0.36 -6.11
N THR A 227 -10.02 -1.22 -5.48
CA THR A 227 -9.14 -0.85 -4.38
C THR A 227 -7.82 -0.27 -4.90
N ARG A 228 -7.34 0.79 -4.28
CA ARG A 228 -5.98 1.32 -4.43
C ARG A 228 -5.32 1.39 -3.07
N MET A 229 -4.03 1.04 -3.03
CA MET A 229 -3.28 1.09 -1.77
C MET A 229 -1.84 1.51 -2.04
N ILE A 230 -1.33 2.40 -1.19
CA ILE A 230 0.09 2.73 -1.10
C ILE A 230 0.58 2.14 0.22
N THR A 231 1.66 1.40 0.17
CA THR A 231 2.19 0.69 1.33
C THR A 231 3.65 1.07 1.54
N PHE A 232 3.99 1.51 2.72
CA PHE A 232 5.36 1.62 3.19
C PHE A 232 5.62 0.46 4.16
N SER A 233 6.65 -0.33 3.89
CA SER A 233 6.99 -1.53 4.66
C SER A 233 8.44 -1.52 5.09
N ILE A 234 8.72 -2.15 6.21
CA ILE A 234 10.07 -2.51 6.64
C ILE A 234 10.11 -4.04 6.71
N GLN A 235 11.02 -4.63 5.95
CA GLN A 235 11.30 -6.06 6.00
C GLN A 235 12.53 -6.28 6.88
N ILE A 236 12.44 -7.21 7.83
CA ILE A 236 13.57 -7.63 8.66
C ILE A 236 13.85 -9.08 8.30
N GLN A 237 15.09 -9.38 7.89
CA GLN A 237 15.49 -10.69 7.37
C GLN A 237 16.81 -11.13 8.05
N GLY A 238 16.97 -12.46 8.20
CA GLY A 238 18.15 -13.06 8.81
C GLY A 238 18.73 -14.25 8.01
#